data_e9f276b402c2e19e78c7f9ad94bf194b
#
_entry.id   e9f276b402c2e19e78c7f9ad94bf194b
#
_cell.length_a   1.000
_cell.length_b   1.000
_cell.length_c   1.000
_cell.angle_alpha   90.00
_cell.angle_beta   90.00
_cell.angle_gamma   90.00
#
_symmetry.space_group_name_H-M   'P 1'
#
loop_
_entity.id
_entity.type
_entity.pdbx_description
1 polymer ?
#
loop_
_entity_poly.entity_id
_entity_poly.type
_entity_poly.pdbx_seq_one_letter_code
_entity_poly.pdbx_strand_id
1 'polypeptide(L)'
;MKKRIKRFFVVMAVLLAIPIFLIVVMTIWNSIETKKDLEVIATTKYGSSYTTSNGDRVNYTLYDSESEQVVVILPGLECISAHYEFDALAIKLSDKYKVVVYEPPGVGISDWSDTERTVENYTEELHELMQHLGYDKYTIIAHSFSGLYSLYYTNQYPDEVEAFIGIDATVPAEIEEADREAYANAKYVRMIMINSGLVRLASSEEVIKDQFPSAKADELELCKALWCSAQYNDTRLNEYKDMVSNEEKCMNLTFPDTVPVLYILANDTVSEDAKWEQLHKDVITNKDSKVSIISGDHYLHQSNLQGLVDEITSWDVRH
;
A
#
# COMPACT_ATOMS: atom_id res chain seq x y z
N MET A 1 -55.23 23.85 13.53
CA MET A 1 -53.87 24.14 13.13
C MET A 1 -52.84 23.51 14.05
N LYS A 2 -52.78 23.77 15.36
CA LYS A 2 -51.79 23.24 16.33
C LYS A 2 -51.68 21.70 16.37
N LYS A 3 -52.80 20.93 16.28
CA LYS A 3 -52.76 19.45 16.30
C LYS A 3 -52.14 18.86 15.00
N ARG A 4 -52.33 19.49 13.83
CA ARG A 4 -51.70 19.04 12.55
C ARG A 4 -50.19 19.29 12.56
N ILE A 5 -49.76 20.44 13.09
CA ILE A 5 -48.36 20.80 13.25
C ILE A 5 -47.66 19.82 14.21
N LYS A 6 -48.27 19.51 15.36
CA LYS A 6 -47.73 18.54 16.31
C LYS A 6 -47.60 17.14 15.69
N ARG A 7 -48.61 16.68 14.91
CA ARG A 7 -48.50 15.39 14.19
C ARG A 7 -47.41 15.40 13.15
N PHE A 8 -47.22 16.49 12.40
CA PHE A 8 -46.13 16.64 11.45
C PHE A 8 -44.76 16.49 12.12
N PHE A 9 -44.51 17.20 13.23
CA PHE A 9 -43.24 17.08 13.96
C PHE A 9 -43.02 15.68 14.55
N VAL A 10 -44.07 15.00 15.03
CA VAL A 10 -43.94 13.61 15.51
C VAL A 10 -43.59 12.67 14.36
N VAL A 11 -44.23 12.78 13.22
CA VAL A 11 -43.91 11.97 12.03
C VAL A 11 -42.48 12.23 11.57
N MET A 12 -42.06 13.50 11.48
CA MET A 12 -40.67 13.84 11.14
C MET A 12 -39.66 13.30 12.16
N ALA A 13 -39.97 13.39 13.45
CA ALA A 13 -39.11 12.82 14.50
C ALA A 13 -38.98 11.31 14.36
N VAL A 14 -40.03 10.58 14.08
CA VAL A 14 -40.02 9.13 13.84
C VAL A 14 -39.26 8.79 12.58
N LEU A 15 -39.46 9.53 11.48
CA LEU A 15 -38.73 9.32 10.23
C LEU A 15 -37.22 9.55 10.38
N LEU A 16 -36.78 10.45 11.27
CA LEU A 16 -35.38 10.65 11.59
C LEU A 16 -34.86 9.64 12.60
N ALA A 17 -35.67 9.20 13.57
CA ALA A 17 -35.24 8.27 14.61
C ALA A 17 -34.96 6.86 14.06
N ILE A 18 -35.73 6.41 13.05
CA ILE A 18 -35.57 5.07 12.47
C ILE A 18 -34.16 4.90 11.84
N PRO A 19 -33.72 5.76 10.88
CA PRO A 19 -32.41 5.60 10.29
C PRO A 19 -31.27 5.76 11.32
N ILE A 20 -31.40 6.67 12.28
CA ILE A 20 -30.43 6.81 13.38
C ILE A 20 -30.33 5.50 14.18
N PHE A 21 -31.48 4.93 14.56
CA PHE A 21 -31.52 3.66 15.28
C PHE A 21 -30.85 2.53 14.47
N LEU A 22 -31.13 2.44 13.16
CA LEU A 22 -30.52 1.43 12.29
C LEU A 22 -29.01 1.61 12.19
N ILE A 23 -28.52 2.85 12.05
CA ILE A 23 -27.08 3.13 12.04
C ILE A 23 -26.44 2.68 13.36
N VAL A 24 -27.04 3.00 14.50
CA VAL A 24 -26.53 2.59 15.83
C VAL A 24 -26.47 1.06 15.93
N VAL A 25 -27.52 0.35 15.53
CA VAL A 25 -27.56 -1.12 15.53
C VAL A 25 -26.48 -1.70 14.63
N MET A 26 -26.33 -1.15 13.41
CA MET A 26 -25.28 -1.57 12.47
C MET A 26 -23.89 -1.34 13.04
N THR A 27 -23.61 -0.18 13.62
CA THR A 27 -22.30 0.14 14.21
C THR A 27 -21.99 -0.80 15.38
N ILE A 28 -22.96 -1.13 16.23
CA ILE A 28 -22.76 -2.10 17.34
C ILE A 28 -22.47 -3.49 16.77
N TRP A 29 -23.26 -3.95 15.81
CA TRP A 29 -23.04 -5.24 15.15
C TRP A 29 -21.65 -5.28 14.49
N ASN A 30 -21.30 -4.27 13.71
CA ASN A 30 -19.99 -4.19 13.06
C ASN A 30 -18.84 -4.20 14.08
N SER A 31 -18.98 -3.50 15.21
CA SER A 31 -17.97 -3.50 16.27
C SER A 31 -17.74 -4.89 16.88
N ILE A 32 -18.77 -5.75 16.93
CA ILE A 32 -18.64 -7.15 17.37
C ILE A 32 -17.90 -7.98 16.31
N GLU A 33 -18.27 -7.82 15.04
CA GLU A 33 -17.62 -8.55 13.95
C GLU A 33 -16.16 -8.11 13.77
N THR A 34 -15.86 -6.80 13.89
CA THR A 34 -14.49 -6.29 13.85
C THR A 34 -13.57 -6.94 14.90
N LYS A 35 -14.08 -7.23 16.10
CA LYS A 35 -13.27 -7.95 17.11
C LYS A 35 -12.91 -9.36 16.66
N LYS A 36 -13.82 -10.05 15.97
CA LYS A 36 -13.54 -11.38 15.41
C LYS A 36 -12.54 -11.29 14.27
N ASP A 37 -12.68 -10.28 13.40
CA ASP A 37 -11.72 -10.04 12.31
C ASP A 37 -10.32 -9.79 12.87
N LEU A 38 -10.18 -8.97 13.90
CA LEU A 38 -8.90 -8.71 14.54
C LEU A 38 -8.29 -9.98 15.17
N GLU A 39 -9.12 -10.88 15.69
CA GLU A 39 -8.67 -12.18 16.19
C GLU A 39 -8.18 -13.07 15.03
N VAL A 40 -8.91 -13.10 13.91
CA VAL A 40 -8.50 -13.83 12.69
C VAL A 40 -7.16 -13.29 12.19
N ILE A 41 -7.02 -11.97 12.06
CA ILE A 41 -5.77 -11.32 11.61
C ILE A 41 -4.61 -11.66 12.55
N ALA A 42 -4.82 -11.54 13.87
CA ALA A 42 -3.77 -11.77 14.87
C ALA A 42 -3.33 -13.24 14.99
N THR A 43 -4.21 -14.18 14.67
CA THR A 43 -3.93 -15.62 14.80
C THR A 43 -3.49 -16.28 13.49
N THR A 44 -3.77 -15.64 12.35
CA THR A 44 -3.34 -16.15 11.04
C THR A 44 -1.84 -15.98 10.85
N LYS A 45 -1.23 -16.95 10.18
CA LYS A 45 0.21 -16.94 9.85
C LYS A 45 0.40 -17.30 8.41
N TYR A 46 1.08 -16.45 7.68
CA TYR A 46 1.67 -16.73 6.37
C TYR A 46 3.01 -15.99 6.28
N GLY A 47 3.87 -16.40 5.36
CA GLY A 47 5.21 -15.81 5.25
C GLY A 47 6.05 -16.00 6.52
N SER A 48 6.82 -14.98 6.84
CA SER A 48 7.67 -14.88 8.04
C SER A 48 7.53 -13.50 8.65
N SER A 49 8.03 -13.32 9.87
CA SER A 49 7.97 -12.02 10.55
C SER A 49 9.29 -11.65 11.19
N TYR A 50 9.53 -10.35 11.28
CA TYR A 50 10.64 -9.73 11.99
C TYR A 50 10.08 -8.70 12.98
N THR A 51 10.71 -8.52 14.13
CA THR A 51 10.37 -7.46 15.07
C THR A 51 11.41 -6.36 14.97
N THR A 52 10.98 -5.17 14.59
CA THR A 52 11.83 -4.00 14.43
C THR A 52 12.35 -3.49 15.77
N SER A 53 13.35 -2.62 15.76
CA SER A 53 13.86 -1.97 16.97
C SER A 53 12.81 -1.15 17.71
N ASN A 54 11.77 -0.66 17.02
CA ASN A 54 10.63 0.02 17.60
C ASN A 54 9.66 -0.94 18.32
N GLY A 55 9.84 -2.25 18.17
CA GLY A 55 9.02 -3.29 18.79
C GLY A 55 7.83 -3.73 17.93
N ASP A 56 7.63 -3.18 16.74
CA ASP A 56 6.58 -3.56 15.81
C ASP A 56 6.95 -4.84 15.05
N ARG A 57 6.05 -5.81 14.99
CA ARG A 57 6.20 -7.01 14.19
C ARG A 57 5.75 -6.73 12.76
N VAL A 58 6.68 -6.81 11.83
CA VAL A 58 6.43 -6.73 10.39
C VAL A 58 6.41 -8.11 9.76
N ASN A 59 5.56 -8.30 8.78
CA ASN A 59 5.45 -9.54 8.03
C ASN A 59 6.12 -9.41 6.65
N TYR A 60 6.63 -10.51 6.14
CA TYR A 60 7.15 -10.58 4.77
C TYR A 60 6.95 -11.98 4.20
N THR A 61 6.81 -12.06 2.88
CA THR A 61 6.77 -13.33 2.17
C THR A 61 8.01 -13.46 1.29
N LEU A 62 8.74 -14.58 1.45
CA LEU A 62 9.90 -14.89 0.65
C LEU A 62 9.52 -15.89 -0.44
N TYR A 63 9.74 -15.52 -1.69
CA TYR A 63 9.70 -16.40 -2.86
C TYR A 63 11.14 -16.72 -3.23
N ASP A 64 11.56 -17.92 -2.84
CA ASP A 64 12.95 -18.36 -2.97
C ASP A 64 13.29 -18.73 -4.42
N SER A 65 14.56 -18.60 -4.77
CA SER A 65 15.12 -18.89 -6.08
C SER A 65 16.58 -19.35 -5.90
N GLU A 66 17.12 -20.04 -6.90
CA GLU A 66 18.56 -20.34 -6.95
C GLU A 66 19.42 -19.09 -7.29
N SER A 67 18.77 -17.99 -7.64
CA SER A 67 19.46 -16.72 -7.94
C SER A 67 20.08 -16.11 -6.70
N GLU A 68 21.24 -15.48 -6.86
CA GLU A 68 21.84 -14.64 -5.81
C GLU A 68 21.24 -13.21 -5.79
N GLN A 69 20.44 -12.87 -6.80
CA GLN A 69 19.85 -11.55 -6.92
C GLN A 69 18.59 -11.44 -6.09
N VAL A 70 18.55 -10.41 -5.26
CA VAL A 70 17.42 -10.14 -4.36
C VAL A 70 16.64 -8.93 -4.84
N VAL A 71 15.32 -9.04 -4.84
CA VAL A 71 14.43 -7.91 -5.01
C VAL A 71 13.48 -7.82 -3.80
N VAL A 72 13.22 -6.61 -3.33
CA VAL A 72 12.18 -6.34 -2.32
C VAL A 72 11.06 -5.53 -2.94
N ILE A 73 9.81 -5.99 -2.75
CA ILE A 73 8.61 -5.31 -3.27
C ILE A 73 7.96 -4.53 -2.13
N LEU A 74 7.76 -3.23 -2.35
CA LEU A 74 7.17 -2.29 -1.41
C LEU A 74 5.78 -1.87 -1.89
N PRO A 75 4.73 -2.05 -1.06
CA PRO A 75 3.35 -1.73 -1.42
C PRO A 75 3.06 -0.23 -1.39
N GLY A 76 2.06 0.19 -2.18
CA GLY A 76 1.53 1.54 -2.15
C GLY A 76 0.71 1.87 -0.90
N LEU A 77 0.32 3.14 -0.78
CA LEU A 77 -0.41 3.68 0.39
C LEU A 77 -1.76 2.98 0.64
N GLU A 78 -2.47 2.52 -0.38
CA GLU A 78 -3.80 1.90 -0.25
C GLU A 78 -3.75 0.37 -0.16
N CYS A 79 -2.56 -0.23 -0.22
CA CYS A 79 -2.42 -1.69 -0.17
C CYS A 79 -2.94 -2.24 1.17
N ILE A 80 -3.84 -3.21 1.10
CA ILE A 80 -4.42 -3.86 2.29
C ILE A 80 -3.54 -5.02 2.75
N SER A 81 -2.99 -5.80 1.81
CA SER A 81 -2.03 -6.86 2.05
C SER A 81 -1.12 -7.01 0.83
N ALA A 82 0.16 -6.74 1.01
CA ALA A 82 1.14 -6.87 -0.05
C ALA A 82 1.32 -8.34 -0.49
N HIS A 83 1.15 -9.28 0.44
CA HIS A 83 1.18 -10.70 0.14
C HIS A 83 0.20 -11.06 -0.98
N TYR A 84 -1.08 -10.68 -0.85
CA TYR A 84 -2.08 -11.01 -1.87
C TYR A 84 -2.00 -10.13 -3.11
N GLU A 85 -1.65 -8.86 -2.94
CA GLU A 85 -1.60 -7.91 -4.05
C GLU A 85 -0.46 -8.21 -5.03
N PHE A 86 0.71 -8.59 -4.52
CA PHE A 86 1.91 -8.82 -5.33
C PHE A 86 2.26 -10.29 -5.55
N ASP A 87 1.44 -11.24 -5.07
CA ASP A 87 1.71 -12.70 -5.22
C ASP A 87 1.99 -13.10 -6.66
N ALA A 88 1.12 -12.69 -7.59
CA ALA A 88 1.27 -13.03 -9.01
C ALA A 88 2.56 -12.45 -9.62
N LEU A 89 2.94 -11.22 -9.25
CA LEU A 89 4.19 -10.60 -9.68
C LEU A 89 5.40 -11.31 -9.07
N ALA A 90 5.36 -11.58 -7.77
CA ALA A 90 6.43 -12.23 -7.04
C ALA A 90 6.71 -13.65 -7.57
N ILE A 91 5.67 -14.43 -7.85
CA ILE A 91 5.80 -15.76 -8.49
C ILE A 91 6.51 -15.65 -9.84
N LYS A 92 6.13 -14.68 -10.69
CA LYS A 92 6.76 -14.47 -12.00
C LYS A 92 8.22 -14.04 -11.89
N LEU A 93 8.54 -13.19 -10.92
CA LEU A 93 9.90 -12.71 -10.72
C LEU A 93 10.79 -13.76 -10.04
N SER A 94 10.22 -14.70 -9.29
CA SER A 94 10.99 -15.76 -8.62
C SER A 94 11.69 -16.73 -9.57
N ASP A 95 11.35 -16.71 -10.86
CA ASP A 95 12.12 -17.41 -11.90
C ASP A 95 13.56 -16.85 -12.07
N LYS A 96 13.80 -15.59 -11.68
CA LYS A 96 15.09 -14.89 -11.85
C LYS A 96 15.67 -14.29 -10.58
N TYR A 97 14.85 -14.05 -9.55
CA TYR A 97 15.22 -13.30 -8.34
C TYR A 97 14.75 -14.01 -7.08
N LYS A 98 15.46 -13.84 -5.96
CA LYS A 98 14.85 -14.03 -4.65
C LYS A 98 13.97 -12.83 -4.36
N VAL A 99 12.67 -13.05 -4.15
CA VAL A 99 11.70 -11.97 -4.01
C VAL A 99 11.23 -11.89 -2.56
N VAL A 100 11.40 -10.73 -1.94
CA VAL A 100 10.84 -10.39 -0.63
C VAL A 100 9.64 -9.48 -0.85
N VAL A 101 8.44 -9.93 -0.51
CA VAL A 101 7.25 -9.06 -0.48
C VAL A 101 7.09 -8.55 0.94
N TYR A 102 7.26 -7.25 1.14
CA TYR A 102 7.25 -6.62 2.45
C TYR A 102 5.87 -6.10 2.81
N GLU A 103 5.42 -6.41 4.01
CA GLU A 103 4.22 -5.85 4.64
C GLU A 103 4.66 -4.94 5.81
N PRO A 104 4.71 -3.62 5.60
CA PRO A 104 5.04 -2.68 6.67
C PRO A 104 3.97 -2.66 7.76
N PRO A 105 4.22 -2.03 8.92
CA PRO A 105 3.21 -1.86 9.96
C PRO A 105 1.89 -1.33 9.39
N GLY A 106 0.79 -1.95 9.79
CA GLY A 106 -0.56 -1.62 9.32
C GLY A 106 -0.99 -2.29 8.01
N VAL A 107 -0.12 -3.05 7.35
CA VAL A 107 -0.42 -3.80 6.11
C VAL A 107 -0.45 -5.29 6.39
N GLY A 108 -1.41 -6.00 5.79
CA GLY A 108 -1.58 -7.44 5.94
C GLY A 108 -1.76 -7.87 7.39
N ILE A 109 -0.92 -8.81 7.81
CA ILE A 109 -0.91 -9.31 9.19
C ILE A 109 0.20 -8.69 10.05
N SER A 110 0.87 -7.63 9.58
CA SER A 110 1.80 -6.85 10.39
C SER A 110 1.08 -6.11 11.52
N ASP A 111 1.80 -5.82 12.59
CA ASP A 111 1.23 -5.11 13.73
C ASP A 111 0.73 -3.72 13.33
N TRP A 112 -0.28 -3.24 14.02
CA TRP A 112 -0.67 -1.84 13.96
C TRP A 112 0.21 -1.08 14.96
N SER A 113 0.86 -0.03 14.46
CA SER A 113 1.88 0.72 15.19
C SER A 113 1.41 2.13 15.52
N ASP A 114 1.82 2.61 16.68
CA ASP A 114 1.70 4.03 17.06
C ASP A 114 2.90 4.85 16.57
N THR A 115 3.92 4.20 16.00
CA THR A 115 5.10 4.86 15.42
C THR A 115 4.68 5.75 14.25
N GLU A 116 5.18 6.99 14.23
CA GLU A 116 4.92 7.92 13.12
C GLU A 116 5.35 7.31 11.78
N ARG A 117 4.54 7.46 10.74
CA ARG A 117 4.79 6.88 9.42
C ARG A 117 5.62 7.82 8.54
N THR A 118 6.72 8.32 9.09
CA THR A 118 7.66 9.18 8.40
C THR A 118 8.55 8.38 7.45
N VAL A 119 9.12 9.06 6.43
CA VAL A 119 10.10 8.45 5.51
C VAL A 119 11.29 7.88 6.27
N GLU A 120 11.71 8.51 7.39
CA GLU A 120 12.79 8.04 8.23
C GLU A 120 12.45 6.70 8.89
N ASN A 121 11.30 6.61 9.57
CA ASN A 121 10.90 5.39 10.26
C ASN A 121 10.66 4.23 9.28
N TYR A 122 10.04 4.51 8.13
CA TYR A 122 9.86 3.49 7.08
C TYR A 122 11.22 3.00 6.55
N THR A 123 12.17 3.91 6.38
CA THR A 123 13.54 3.60 5.93
C THR A 123 14.26 2.68 6.92
N GLU A 124 14.24 3.00 8.21
CA GLU A 124 14.88 2.20 9.26
C GLU A 124 14.23 0.80 9.37
N GLU A 125 12.91 0.70 9.34
CA GLU A 125 12.18 -0.57 9.39
C GLU A 125 12.56 -1.50 8.23
N LEU A 126 12.66 -0.97 7.00
CA LEU A 126 13.09 -1.73 5.83
C LEU A 126 14.57 -2.14 5.93
N HIS A 127 15.44 -1.19 6.32
CA HIS A 127 16.86 -1.46 6.52
C HIS A 127 17.08 -2.60 7.52
N GLU A 128 16.46 -2.53 8.70
CA GLU A 128 16.56 -3.56 9.73
C GLU A 128 16.08 -4.93 9.22
N LEU A 129 14.97 -4.96 8.47
CA LEU A 129 14.46 -6.22 7.89
C LEU A 129 15.47 -6.82 6.92
N MET A 130 16.02 -6.03 5.98
CA MET A 130 16.94 -6.53 4.97
C MET A 130 18.27 -6.98 5.59
N GLN A 131 18.77 -6.26 6.60
CA GLN A 131 19.93 -6.69 7.40
C GLN A 131 19.66 -7.99 8.17
N HIS A 132 18.46 -8.14 8.77
CA HIS A 132 18.05 -9.38 9.43
C HIS A 132 18.05 -10.58 8.47
N LEU A 133 17.62 -10.36 7.22
CA LEU A 133 17.63 -11.39 6.18
C LEU A 133 19.04 -11.71 5.64
N GLY A 134 20.03 -10.89 5.99
CA GLY A 134 21.43 -11.06 5.54
C GLY A 134 21.63 -10.62 4.09
N TYR A 135 20.83 -9.69 3.59
CA TYR A 135 20.96 -9.14 2.24
C TYR A 135 21.64 -7.78 2.29
N ASP A 136 22.92 -7.74 1.91
CA ASP A 136 23.72 -6.51 1.91
C ASP A 136 23.40 -5.61 0.71
N LYS A 137 22.89 -6.18 -0.39
CA LYS A 137 22.58 -5.43 -1.62
C LYS A 137 21.39 -6.05 -2.36
N TYR A 138 20.43 -5.20 -2.79
CA TYR A 138 19.20 -5.64 -3.42
C TYR A 138 18.59 -4.57 -4.31
N THR A 139 17.70 -4.98 -5.22
CA THR A 139 16.85 -4.08 -6.01
C THR A 139 15.57 -3.80 -5.26
N ILE A 140 15.18 -2.52 -5.19
CA ILE A 140 13.88 -2.11 -4.65
C ILE A 140 12.90 -2.00 -5.79
N ILE A 141 11.75 -2.68 -5.67
CA ILE A 141 10.58 -2.54 -6.54
C ILE A 141 9.49 -1.85 -5.72
N ALA A 142 9.08 -0.65 -6.10
CA ALA A 142 8.10 0.12 -5.35
C ALA A 142 6.88 0.50 -6.20
N HIS A 143 5.70 0.35 -5.63
CA HIS A 143 4.45 0.80 -6.23
C HIS A 143 3.97 2.10 -5.60
N SER A 144 3.47 3.02 -6.43
CA SER A 144 2.75 4.21 -5.94
C SER A 144 3.57 5.02 -4.92
N PHE A 145 2.99 5.39 -3.78
CA PHE A 145 3.60 6.24 -2.75
C PHE A 145 4.93 5.71 -2.20
N SER A 146 5.17 4.39 -2.25
CA SER A 146 6.46 3.81 -1.86
C SER A 146 7.64 4.25 -2.75
N GLY A 147 7.39 4.92 -3.86
CA GLY A 147 8.41 5.61 -4.62
C GLY A 147 9.14 6.68 -3.82
N LEU A 148 8.42 7.47 -3.00
CA LEU A 148 9.01 8.48 -2.11
C LEU A 148 9.82 7.85 -0.98
N TYR A 149 9.32 6.78 -0.35
CA TYR A 149 10.05 6.01 0.64
C TYR A 149 11.35 5.44 0.07
N SER A 150 11.30 4.92 -1.15
CA SER A 150 12.45 4.35 -1.85
C SER A 150 13.47 5.41 -2.25
N LEU A 151 13.03 6.58 -2.69
CA LEU A 151 13.89 7.71 -2.99
C LEU A 151 14.65 8.16 -1.75
N TYR A 152 13.95 8.32 -0.62
CA TYR A 152 14.58 8.67 0.65
C TYR A 152 15.54 7.56 1.11
N TYR A 153 15.09 6.29 1.10
CA TYR A 153 15.91 5.12 1.43
C TYR A 153 17.23 5.10 0.66
N THR A 154 17.15 5.24 -0.66
CA THR A 154 18.33 5.17 -1.54
C THR A 154 19.32 6.31 -1.28
N ASN A 155 18.85 7.47 -0.81
CA ASN A 155 19.72 8.56 -0.37
C ASN A 155 20.39 8.31 1.00
N GLN A 156 19.76 7.52 1.88
CA GLN A 156 20.35 7.15 3.18
C GLN A 156 21.30 5.98 3.06
N TYR A 157 20.95 4.96 2.26
CA TYR A 157 21.68 3.70 2.12
C TYR A 157 22.01 3.40 0.63
N PRO A 158 22.76 4.27 -0.07
CA PRO A 158 23.02 4.10 -1.51
C PRO A 158 23.80 2.83 -1.85
N ASP A 159 24.64 2.34 -0.93
CA ASP A 159 25.46 1.16 -1.13
C ASP A 159 24.67 -0.16 -1.03
N GLU A 160 23.48 -0.13 -0.42
CA GLU A 160 22.58 -1.28 -0.29
C GLU A 160 21.65 -1.45 -1.50
N VAL A 161 21.46 -0.39 -2.30
CA VAL A 161 20.55 -0.41 -3.43
C VAL A 161 21.30 -0.71 -4.72
N GLU A 162 21.05 -1.89 -5.29
CA GLU A 162 21.61 -2.28 -6.59
C GLU A 162 20.95 -1.54 -7.73
N ALA A 163 19.62 -1.42 -7.67
CA ALA A 163 18.80 -0.69 -8.61
C ALA A 163 17.45 -0.33 -7.99
N PHE A 164 16.77 0.65 -8.56
CA PHE A 164 15.40 0.98 -8.21
C PHE A 164 14.46 0.74 -9.39
N ILE A 165 13.31 0.14 -9.15
CA ILE A 165 12.23 -0.08 -10.13
C ILE A 165 10.94 0.51 -9.57
N GLY A 166 10.42 1.55 -10.21
CA GLY A 166 9.14 2.17 -9.85
C GLY A 166 8.01 1.68 -10.74
N ILE A 167 6.99 1.07 -10.14
CA ILE A 167 5.74 0.68 -10.80
C ILE A 167 4.74 1.81 -10.58
N ASP A 168 4.58 2.66 -11.57
CA ASP A 168 3.78 3.89 -11.53
C ASP A 168 3.92 4.63 -10.19
N ALA A 169 5.18 4.73 -9.74
CA ALA A 169 5.56 5.12 -8.40
C ALA A 169 5.58 6.65 -8.26
N THR A 170 5.20 7.15 -7.11
CA THR A 170 5.18 8.59 -6.81
C THR A 170 6.60 9.15 -6.76
N VAL A 171 6.78 10.32 -7.35
CA VAL A 171 8.00 11.13 -7.32
C VAL A 171 7.72 12.48 -6.65
N PRO A 172 8.73 13.20 -6.13
CA PRO A 172 8.52 14.54 -5.62
C PRO A 172 7.88 15.45 -6.67
N ALA A 173 6.76 16.06 -6.31
CA ALA A 173 5.98 16.96 -7.16
C ALA A 173 5.43 18.11 -6.34
N GLU A 174 4.71 19.04 -6.98
CA GLU A 174 4.01 20.10 -6.26
C GLU A 174 2.89 19.49 -5.40
N ILE A 175 2.89 19.82 -4.10
CA ILE A 175 1.89 19.34 -3.14
C ILE A 175 0.54 19.98 -3.44
N GLU A 176 -0.41 19.17 -3.84
CA GLU A 176 -1.76 19.59 -4.21
C GLU A 176 -2.69 19.73 -2.99
N GLU A 177 -3.85 20.36 -3.19
CA GLU A 177 -4.89 20.44 -2.16
C GLU A 177 -5.42 19.05 -1.78
N ALA A 178 -5.51 18.12 -2.74
CA ALA A 178 -5.92 16.74 -2.50
C ALA A 178 -5.01 16.03 -1.49
N ASP A 179 -3.70 16.26 -1.56
CA ASP A 179 -2.72 15.67 -0.64
C ASP A 179 -2.93 16.20 0.78
N ARG A 180 -3.21 17.50 0.91
CA ARG A 180 -3.51 18.15 2.20
C ARG A 180 -4.81 17.65 2.83
N GLU A 181 -5.80 17.28 2.01
CA GLU A 181 -7.08 16.76 2.46
C GLU A 181 -7.09 15.24 2.69
N ALA A 182 -6.09 14.51 2.20
CA ALA A 182 -6.06 13.04 2.19
C ALA A 182 -6.32 12.43 3.58
N TYR A 183 -5.69 12.97 4.62
CA TYR A 183 -5.92 12.51 5.99
C TYR A 183 -7.37 12.71 6.48
N ALA A 184 -7.94 13.89 6.20
CA ALA A 184 -9.33 14.18 6.59
C ALA A 184 -10.30 13.27 5.83
N ASN A 185 -10.05 13.03 4.55
CA ASN A 185 -10.83 12.13 3.70
C ASN A 185 -10.73 10.67 4.19
N ALA A 186 -9.54 10.18 4.49
CA ALA A 186 -9.32 8.84 5.04
C ALA A 186 -10.08 8.63 6.35
N LYS A 187 -10.02 9.59 7.27
CA LYS A 187 -10.81 9.56 8.53
C LYS A 187 -12.31 9.55 8.26
N TYR A 188 -12.78 10.33 7.30
CA TYR A 188 -14.20 10.37 6.94
C TYR A 188 -14.64 9.02 6.37
N VAL A 189 -13.88 8.44 5.46
CA VAL A 189 -14.15 7.10 4.91
C VAL A 189 -14.18 6.05 6.02
N ARG A 190 -13.18 6.03 6.91
CA ARG A 190 -13.17 5.13 8.08
C ARG A 190 -14.44 5.26 8.90
N MET A 191 -14.84 6.48 9.24
CA MET A 191 -16.00 6.73 10.09
C MET A 191 -17.31 6.28 9.41
N ILE A 192 -17.51 6.65 8.15
CA ILE A 192 -18.79 6.42 7.43
C ILE A 192 -18.85 4.99 6.87
N MET A 193 -17.79 4.48 6.27
CA MET A 193 -17.84 3.23 5.53
C MET A 193 -17.43 2.03 6.39
N ILE A 194 -16.33 2.14 7.12
CA ILE A 194 -15.77 1.04 7.91
C ILE A 194 -16.52 0.91 9.24
N ASN A 195 -16.49 1.95 10.09
CA ASN A 195 -17.03 1.85 11.45
C ASN A 195 -18.55 1.67 11.49
N SER A 196 -19.29 2.18 10.49
CA SER A 196 -20.73 1.94 10.38
C SER A 196 -21.07 0.51 9.96
N GLY A 197 -20.13 -0.23 9.36
CA GLY A 197 -20.35 -1.56 8.80
C GLY A 197 -20.89 -1.57 7.36
N LEU A 198 -20.91 -0.43 6.67
CA LEU A 198 -21.37 -0.37 5.27
C LEU A 198 -20.49 -1.20 4.35
N VAL A 199 -19.16 -1.14 4.49
CA VAL A 199 -18.23 -1.98 3.74
C VAL A 199 -18.56 -3.46 3.95
N ARG A 200 -18.73 -3.89 5.20
CA ARG A 200 -19.06 -5.28 5.54
C ARG A 200 -20.36 -5.77 4.91
N LEU A 201 -21.40 -4.92 4.88
CA LEU A 201 -22.66 -5.26 4.23
C LEU A 201 -22.52 -5.41 2.70
N ALA A 202 -21.65 -4.62 2.08
CA ALA A 202 -21.36 -4.68 0.66
C ALA A 202 -20.39 -5.80 0.28
N SER A 203 -19.68 -6.41 1.25
CA SER A 203 -18.61 -7.38 1.02
C SER A 203 -19.17 -8.80 0.89
N SER A 204 -19.72 -9.12 -0.30
CA SER A 204 -20.01 -10.51 -0.67
C SER A 204 -18.72 -11.30 -0.88
N GLU A 205 -18.81 -12.64 -0.93
CA GLU A 205 -17.66 -13.50 -1.25
C GLU A 205 -17.07 -13.16 -2.63
N GLU A 206 -17.91 -12.80 -3.58
CA GLU A 206 -17.48 -12.39 -4.92
C GLU A 206 -16.63 -11.11 -4.86
N VAL A 207 -17.09 -10.09 -4.12
CA VAL A 207 -16.32 -8.86 -3.90
C VAL A 207 -14.96 -9.16 -3.25
N ILE A 208 -14.93 -10.05 -2.25
CA ILE A 208 -13.66 -10.40 -1.60
C ILE A 208 -12.72 -11.11 -2.59
N LYS A 209 -13.21 -12.01 -3.42
CA LYS A 209 -12.40 -12.67 -4.46
C LYS A 209 -11.87 -11.69 -5.52
N ASP A 210 -12.67 -10.68 -5.88
CA ASP A 210 -12.23 -9.64 -6.82
C ASP A 210 -11.12 -8.76 -6.21
N GLN A 211 -11.21 -8.46 -4.91
CA GLN A 211 -10.20 -7.67 -4.21
C GLN A 211 -8.91 -8.45 -3.90
N PHE A 212 -9.00 -9.77 -3.76
CA PHE A 212 -7.89 -10.67 -3.44
C PHE A 212 -7.84 -11.83 -4.44
N PRO A 213 -7.51 -11.59 -5.70
CA PRO A 213 -7.61 -12.60 -6.76
C PRO A 213 -6.63 -13.77 -6.59
N SER A 214 -5.54 -13.59 -5.86
CA SER A 214 -4.57 -14.65 -5.54
C SER A 214 -4.96 -15.48 -4.32
N ALA A 215 -5.97 -15.06 -3.54
CA ALA A 215 -6.37 -15.76 -2.33
C ALA A 215 -7.02 -17.13 -2.62
N LYS A 216 -6.61 -18.15 -1.87
CA LYS A 216 -7.23 -19.46 -1.90
C LYS A 216 -8.54 -19.49 -1.12
N ALA A 217 -9.33 -20.52 -1.34
CA ALA A 217 -10.66 -20.64 -0.71
C ALA A 217 -10.62 -20.67 0.83
N ASP A 218 -9.58 -21.21 1.42
CA ASP A 218 -9.35 -21.28 2.87
C ASP A 218 -8.78 -19.98 3.45
N GLU A 219 -8.35 -19.02 2.62
CA GLU A 219 -7.83 -17.72 2.99
C GLU A 219 -8.89 -16.59 2.95
N LEU A 220 -10.08 -16.87 2.39
CA LEU A 220 -11.14 -15.87 2.19
C LEU A 220 -11.65 -15.25 3.50
N GLU A 221 -11.60 -15.98 4.63
CA GLU A 221 -11.97 -15.45 5.93
C GLU A 221 -11.00 -14.34 6.36
N LEU A 222 -9.69 -14.57 6.21
CA LEU A 222 -8.67 -13.56 6.46
C LEU A 222 -8.82 -12.36 5.52
N CYS A 223 -8.97 -12.61 4.20
CA CYS A 223 -9.14 -11.54 3.21
C CYS A 223 -10.34 -10.66 3.54
N LYS A 224 -11.46 -11.27 3.97
CA LYS A 224 -12.63 -10.53 4.42
C LYS A 224 -12.36 -9.73 5.70
N ALA A 225 -11.63 -10.31 6.65
CA ALA A 225 -11.25 -9.62 7.88
C ALA A 225 -10.39 -8.39 7.58
N LEU A 226 -9.37 -8.54 6.73
CA LEU A 226 -8.51 -7.44 6.26
C LEU A 226 -9.32 -6.36 5.54
N TRP A 227 -10.15 -6.74 4.59
CA TRP A 227 -11.00 -5.82 3.84
C TRP A 227 -11.99 -5.04 4.72
N CYS A 228 -12.65 -5.70 5.65
CA CYS A 228 -13.69 -5.07 6.46
C CYS A 228 -13.14 -4.26 7.66
N SER A 229 -11.93 -4.55 8.14
CA SER A 229 -11.47 -4.05 9.43
C SER A 229 -10.09 -3.39 9.41
N ALA A 230 -9.23 -3.68 8.41
CA ALA A 230 -7.84 -3.22 8.40
C ALA A 230 -7.52 -2.07 7.44
N GLN A 231 -8.36 -1.78 6.44
CA GLN A 231 -8.05 -0.80 5.37
C GLN A 231 -7.61 0.57 5.88
N TYR A 232 -8.28 1.10 6.89
CA TYR A 232 -8.01 2.41 7.48
C TYR A 232 -7.73 2.25 8.98
N ASN A 233 -6.87 1.31 9.35
CA ASN A 233 -6.42 1.16 10.73
C ASN A 233 -5.62 2.39 11.20
N ASP A 234 -5.29 2.47 12.49
CA ASP A 234 -4.66 3.68 13.05
C ASP A 234 -3.28 3.96 12.43
N THR A 235 -2.50 2.92 12.14
CA THR A 235 -1.20 3.04 11.46
C THR A 235 -1.35 3.61 10.06
N ARG A 236 -2.34 3.13 9.28
CA ARG A 236 -2.61 3.66 7.93
C ARG A 236 -3.09 5.11 7.98
N LEU A 237 -3.91 5.47 8.96
CA LEU A 237 -4.30 6.87 9.16
C LEU A 237 -3.10 7.77 9.53
N ASN A 238 -2.11 7.26 10.28
CA ASN A 238 -0.88 7.99 10.55
C ASN A 238 -0.06 8.19 9.28
N GLU A 239 -0.06 7.23 8.36
CA GLU A 239 0.61 7.37 7.06
C GLU A 239 -0.02 8.48 6.22
N TYR A 240 -1.35 8.54 6.11
CA TYR A 240 -2.06 9.66 5.47
C TYR A 240 -1.79 11.01 6.17
N LYS A 241 -1.67 11.01 7.50
CA LYS A 241 -1.37 12.22 8.27
C LYS A 241 0.04 12.75 7.96
N ASP A 242 1.00 11.85 7.81
CA ASP A 242 2.42 12.20 7.61
C ASP A 242 2.77 12.39 6.12
N MET A 243 1.83 12.11 5.18
CA MET A 243 2.03 12.10 3.74
C MET A 243 2.67 13.41 3.24
N VAL A 244 2.06 14.56 3.52
CA VAL A 244 2.56 15.89 3.07
C VAL A 244 3.96 16.17 3.61
N SER A 245 4.23 15.83 4.89
CA SER A 245 5.56 16.04 5.46
C SER A 245 6.62 15.12 4.85
N ASN A 246 6.23 13.93 4.44
CA ASN A 246 7.09 12.99 3.72
C ASN A 246 7.41 13.50 2.31
N GLU A 247 6.43 14.03 1.60
CA GLU A 247 6.62 14.68 0.30
C GLU A 247 7.56 15.87 0.42
N GLU A 248 7.34 16.78 1.40
CA GLU A 248 8.20 17.94 1.66
C GLU A 248 9.67 17.56 1.89
N LYS A 249 9.93 16.46 2.61
CA LYS A 249 11.29 15.97 2.85
C LYS A 249 11.97 15.41 1.58
N CYS A 250 11.19 14.93 0.63
CA CYS A 250 11.69 14.36 -0.62
C CYS A 250 11.81 15.38 -1.76
N MET A 251 11.22 16.58 -1.66
CA MET A 251 11.09 17.57 -2.75
C MET A 251 12.39 17.92 -3.47
N ASN A 252 13.54 17.83 -2.81
CA ASN A 252 14.83 18.18 -3.41
C ASN A 252 15.75 16.97 -3.60
N LEU A 253 15.22 15.75 -3.43
CA LEU A 253 15.98 14.54 -3.61
C LEU A 253 15.94 14.07 -5.06
N THR A 254 17.04 13.50 -5.50
CA THR A 254 17.18 12.72 -6.74
C THR A 254 17.80 11.38 -6.39
N PHE A 255 17.64 10.36 -7.22
CA PHE A 255 18.38 9.12 -7.01
C PHE A 255 19.88 9.38 -7.18
N PRO A 256 20.75 8.77 -6.35
CA PRO A 256 22.21 8.84 -6.53
C PRO A 256 22.62 8.35 -7.92
N ASP A 257 23.67 8.95 -8.50
CA ASP A 257 24.19 8.59 -9.83
C ASP A 257 24.78 7.18 -9.89
N THR A 258 25.05 6.56 -8.74
CA THR A 258 25.48 5.16 -8.59
C THR A 258 24.32 4.17 -8.72
N VAL A 259 23.06 4.61 -8.62
CA VAL A 259 21.90 3.72 -8.60
C VAL A 259 21.10 3.89 -9.90
N PRO A 260 21.09 2.87 -10.77
CA PRO A 260 20.24 2.87 -11.95
C PRO A 260 18.76 2.75 -11.58
N VAL A 261 17.91 3.44 -12.35
CA VAL A 261 16.47 3.57 -12.10
C VAL A 261 15.67 3.12 -13.31
N LEU A 262 14.70 2.25 -13.13
CA LEU A 262 13.66 1.94 -14.10
C LEU A 262 12.32 2.43 -13.57
N TYR A 263 11.73 3.43 -14.22
CA TYR A 263 10.32 3.73 -14.03
C TYR A 263 9.47 3.08 -15.11
N ILE A 264 8.44 2.37 -14.70
CA ILE A 264 7.44 1.75 -15.56
C ILE A 264 6.12 2.45 -15.26
N LEU A 265 5.72 3.36 -16.13
CA LEU A 265 4.55 4.22 -15.94
C LEU A 265 3.34 3.62 -16.64
N ALA A 266 2.19 3.78 -16.04
CA ALA A 266 0.91 3.41 -16.62
C ALA A 266 0.50 4.43 -17.70
N ASN A 267 0.09 3.93 -18.87
CA ASN A 267 -0.40 4.79 -19.95
C ASN A 267 -1.60 5.65 -19.50
N ASP A 268 -2.45 5.12 -18.67
CA ASP A 268 -3.64 5.85 -18.19
C ASP A 268 -3.23 7.02 -17.30
N THR A 269 -2.31 6.83 -16.34
CA THR A 269 -1.78 7.91 -15.48
C THR A 269 -1.06 9.00 -16.31
N VAL A 270 -0.22 8.60 -17.26
CA VAL A 270 0.47 9.55 -18.16
C VAL A 270 -0.54 10.35 -19.00
N SER A 271 -1.67 9.74 -19.37
CA SER A 271 -2.72 10.41 -20.13
C SER A 271 -3.52 11.41 -19.29
N GLU A 272 -3.63 11.18 -17.98
CA GLU A 272 -4.30 12.06 -17.02
C GLU A 272 -3.41 13.24 -16.61
N ASP A 273 -2.11 13.00 -16.41
CA ASP A 273 -1.12 14.04 -16.10
C ASP A 273 0.01 14.09 -17.13
N ALA A 274 -0.03 15.10 -17.98
CA ALA A 274 0.99 15.32 -19.02
C ALA A 274 2.40 15.63 -18.47
N LYS A 275 2.55 15.95 -17.17
CA LYS A 275 3.84 16.18 -16.52
C LYS A 275 4.44 14.90 -15.94
N TRP A 276 3.64 13.84 -15.77
CA TRP A 276 4.01 12.63 -15.04
C TRP A 276 5.32 12.03 -15.54
N GLU A 277 5.46 11.82 -16.84
CA GLU A 277 6.70 11.29 -17.42
C GLU A 277 7.92 12.20 -17.16
N GLN A 278 7.75 13.52 -17.24
CA GLN A 278 8.86 14.46 -17.05
C GLN A 278 9.30 14.51 -15.57
N LEU A 279 8.37 14.50 -14.63
CA LEU A 279 8.68 14.45 -13.19
C LEU A 279 9.55 13.25 -12.83
N HIS A 280 9.29 12.09 -13.46
CA HIS A 280 10.09 10.89 -13.28
C HIS A 280 11.51 11.02 -13.87
N LYS A 281 11.63 11.69 -15.00
CA LYS A 281 12.95 11.97 -15.60
C LYS A 281 13.78 12.94 -14.77
N ASP A 282 13.14 13.89 -14.10
CA ASP A 282 13.81 14.93 -13.33
C ASP A 282 14.49 14.40 -12.06
N VAL A 283 14.05 13.25 -11.52
CA VAL A 283 14.67 12.62 -10.33
C VAL A 283 15.76 11.59 -10.69
N ILE A 284 16.00 11.35 -11.98
CA ILE A 284 17.00 10.39 -12.46
C ILE A 284 18.32 11.12 -12.72
N THR A 285 19.41 10.59 -12.19
CA THR A 285 20.78 11.10 -12.44
C THR A 285 21.69 10.07 -13.10
N ASN A 286 21.43 8.78 -12.91
CA ASN A 286 22.23 7.70 -13.50
C ASN A 286 21.90 7.53 -15.01
N LYS A 287 22.93 7.41 -15.83
CA LYS A 287 22.83 7.34 -17.31
C LYS A 287 22.25 6.01 -17.85
N ASP A 288 22.29 4.95 -17.06
CA ASP A 288 21.80 3.62 -17.44
C ASP A 288 20.33 3.42 -17.02
N SER A 289 19.71 4.50 -16.55
CA SER A 289 18.30 4.54 -16.15
C SER A 289 17.38 4.65 -17.36
N LYS A 290 16.11 4.23 -17.15
CA LYS A 290 15.07 4.20 -18.19
C LYS A 290 13.72 4.62 -17.62
N VAL A 291 12.93 5.32 -18.41
CA VAL A 291 11.49 5.51 -18.19
C VAL A 291 10.76 4.80 -19.32
N SER A 292 9.90 3.84 -18.98
CA SER A 292 9.03 3.10 -19.92
C SER A 292 7.58 3.42 -19.63
N ILE A 293 6.75 3.48 -20.66
CA ILE A 293 5.30 3.61 -20.56
C ILE A 293 4.69 2.35 -21.13
N ILE A 294 3.86 1.65 -20.35
CA ILE A 294 3.16 0.46 -20.81
C ILE A 294 1.65 0.64 -20.67
N SER A 295 0.87 -0.13 -21.42
CA SER A 295 -0.60 -0.11 -21.36
C SER A 295 -1.07 -0.65 -20.00
N GLY A 296 -2.01 0.03 -19.38
CA GLY A 296 -2.64 -0.34 -18.12
C GLY A 296 -2.96 0.87 -17.25
N ASP A 297 -3.61 0.62 -16.14
CA ASP A 297 -3.91 1.59 -15.10
C ASP A 297 -2.80 1.65 -14.04
N HIS A 298 -3.01 2.47 -13.00
CA HIS A 298 -2.08 2.65 -11.88
C HIS A 298 -1.61 1.32 -11.24
N TYR A 299 -2.44 0.27 -11.28
CA TYR A 299 -2.13 -1.06 -10.75
C TYR A 299 -1.58 -1.99 -11.84
N LEU A 300 -0.48 -1.62 -12.49
CA LEU A 300 0.15 -2.37 -13.59
C LEU A 300 0.43 -3.83 -13.26
N HIS A 301 0.71 -4.16 -12.00
CA HIS A 301 0.90 -5.52 -11.51
C HIS A 301 -0.39 -6.37 -11.55
N GLN A 302 -1.55 -5.74 -11.75
CA GLN A 302 -2.84 -6.41 -11.96
C GLN A 302 -3.32 -6.23 -13.41
N SER A 303 -3.30 -5.02 -13.94
CA SER A 303 -3.88 -4.69 -15.25
C SER A 303 -3.00 -5.12 -16.43
N ASN A 304 -1.66 -5.20 -16.25
CA ASN A 304 -0.73 -5.64 -17.30
C ASN A 304 0.49 -6.38 -16.72
N LEU A 305 0.25 -7.44 -15.95
CA LEU A 305 1.28 -8.22 -15.28
C LEU A 305 2.38 -8.70 -16.25
N GLN A 306 2.03 -9.22 -17.42
CA GLN A 306 3.03 -9.76 -18.34
C GLN A 306 3.92 -8.64 -18.92
N GLY A 307 3.34 -7.51 -19.33
CA GLY A 307 4.11 -6.35 -19.80
C GLY A 307 5.04 -5.79 -18.72
N LEU A 308 4.58 -5.76 -17.47
CA LEU A 308 5.39 -5.35 -16.35
C LEU A 308 6.59 -6.30 -16.11
N VAL A 309 6.35 -7.61 -16.10
CA VAL A 309 7.40 -8.63 -15.94
C VAL A 309 8.41 -8.56 -17.09
N ASP A 310 7.96 -8.38 -18.33
CA ASP A 310 8.83 -8.26 -19.48
C ASP A 310 9.74 -7.03 -19.39
N GLU A 311 9.21 -5.87 -18.97
CA GLU A 311 10.01 -4.66 -18.74
C GLU A 311 11.05 -4.86 -17.64
N ILE A 312 10.67 -5.41 -16.48
CA ILE A 312 11.57 -5.67 -15.36
C ILE A 312 12.67 -6.64 -15.77
N THR A 313 12.31 -7.75 -16.40
CA THR A 313 13.25 -8.84 -16.66
C THR A 313 14.13 -8.62 -17.89
N SER A 314 13.74 -7.72 -18.81
CA SER A 314 14.56 -7.29 -19.96
C SER A 314 15.52 -6.17 -19.63
N TRP A 315 15.28 -5.41 -18.55
CA TRP A 315 16.16 -4.35 -18.12
C TRP A 315 17.30 -4.93 -17.28
N ASP A 316 18.45 -5.15 -17.92
CA ASP A 316 19.66 -5.62 -17.25
C ASP A 316 20.67 -4.46 -17.11
N VAL A 317 20.91 -4.04 -15.88
CA VAL A 317 21.83 -2.92 -15.53
C VAL A 317 23.25 -3.35 -15.24
N ARG A 318 23.59 -4.63 -15.44
CA ARG A 318 24.86 -5.24 -15.05
C ARG A 318 25.80 -5.52 -16.21
N HIS A 319 25.75 -4.69 -17.25
CA HIS A 319 26.69 -4.75 -18.39
C HIS A 319 27.94 -3.92 -18.16
#